data_f9edc0d073fe080c91f3c0a3d6ed58d4
#
_entry.id   f9edc0d073fe080c91f3c0a3d6ed58d4
#
_cell.length_a   1.000
_cell.length_b   1.000
_cell.length_c   1.000
_cell.angle_alpha   90.00
_cell.angle_beta   90.00
_cell.angle_gamma   90.00
#
_symmetry.space_group_name_H-M   'P 1'
#
loop_
_entity.id
_entity.type
_entity.pdbx_description
1 polymer ?
#
loop_
_entity_poly.entity_id
_entity_poly.type
_entity_poly.pdbx_seq_one_letter_code
_entity_poly.pdbx_strand_id
1 'polypeptide(L)'
;MKSLKIAVLDMYNNFPNQGMRCILKILHQLQAEVAVPVTYDVFNVRAEVALPGLDYDIYLSSGGPGSPLPSDEPWETPYFALIDQLLAWNRTHEQKKYVLLICHSFQLVSRHLQVGELSARKSTSFGIFPMHMTEAGQQDPLLGLLPDPFMAVDSRDFQVTNPDEDHLQRLGVQVLAMEKDRPHVPFDRAIMALRFTPEMVGTQFHPEADGEGMLHYMLTTERRQQVIDTHGQQKYDDMVRLLQDPEAIELTERILVPAFLRQSVAALTAVDQPVTL
;
A
#
# COMPACT_ATOMS: atom_id res chain seq x y z
N MET A 1 -4.90 -22.21 20.70
CA MET A 1 -5.09 -21.53 19.42
C MET A 1 -3.73 -21.02 18.94
N LYS A 2 -3.40 -21.21 17.67
CA LYS A 2 -2.15 -20.71 17.07
C LYS A 2 -2.20 -19.18 17.04
N SER A 3 -1.14 -18.53 17.49
CA SER A 3 -1.00 -17.09 17.37
C SER A 3 -0.61 -16.75 15.93
N LEU A 4 -1.23 -15.72 15.35
CA LEU A 4 -0.84 -15.19 14.05
C LEU A 4 0.25 -14.12 14.22
N LYS A 5 1.21 -14.11 13.30
CA LYS A 5 2.34 -13.18 13.32
C LYS A 5 2.30 -12.25 12.10
N ILE A 6 2.46 -10.97 12.34
CA ILE A 6 2.52 -9.95 11.31
C ILE A 6 3.92 -9.35 11.27
N ALA A 7 4.55 -9.33 10.09
CA ALA A 7 5.77 -8.60 9.83
C ALA A 7 5.44 -7.22 9.23
N VAL A 8 5.89 -6.15 9.87
CA VAL A 8 5.82 -4.80 9.33
C VAL A 8 7.19 -4.42 8.78
N LEU A 9 7.27 -4.24 7.48
CA LEU A 9 8.48 -3.86 6.76
C LEU A 9 8.50 -2.32 6.68
N ASP A 10 9.28 -1.67 7.55
CA ASP A 10 9.45 -0.23 7.56
C ASP A 10 10.43 0.20 6.47
N MET A 11 9.90 0.88 5.44
CA MET A 11 10.66 1.39 4.30
C MET A 11 11.01 2.88 4.45
N TYR A 12 10.73 3.52 5.59
CA TYR A 12 10.94 4.95 5.80
C TYR A 12 12.40 5.36 6.07
N ASN A 13 13.32 4.40 6.24
CA ASN A 13 14.75 4.68 6.40
C ASN A 13 15.04 5.66 7.56
N ASN A 14 14.40 5.47 8.70
CA ASN A 14 14.45 6.36 9.87
C ASN A 14 13.92 7.79 9.66
N PHE A 15 13.31 8.09 8.51
CA PHE A 15 12.67 9.39 8.32
C PHE A 15 11.39 9.50 9.17
N PRO A 16 11.16 10.62 9.86
CA PRO A 16 9.90 10.87 10.57
C PRO A 16 8.71 10.77 9.60
N ASN A 17 7.71 10.00 9.96
CA ASN A 17 6.56 9.76 9.09
C ASN A 17 5.28 9.47 9.88
N GLN A 18 4.13 9.66 9.24
CA GLN A 18 2.82 9.32 9.81
C GLN A 18 2.35 7.91 9.38
N GLY A 19 2.90 7.36 8.31
CA GLY A 19 2.48 6.06 7.79
C GLY A 19 2.68 4.93 8.80
N MET A 20 3.86 4.82 9.42
CA MET A 20 4.11 3.82 10.46
C MET A 20 3.21 4.02 11.68
N ARG A 21 2.95 5.26 12.10
CA ARG A 21 2.00 5.55 13.20
C ARG A 21 0.60 5.01 12.85
N CYS A 22 0.12 5.27 11.63
CA CYS A 22 -1.18 4.79 11.17
C CYS A 22 -1.24 3.26 11.09
N ILE A 23 -0.21 2.61 10.52
CA ILE A 23 -0.11 1.14 10.47
C ILE A 23 -0.18 0.53 11.88
N LEU A 24 0.62 1.05 12.83
CA LEU A 24 0.64 0.53 14.19
C LEU A 24 -0.69 0.76 14.92
N LYS A 25 -1.36 1.91 14.71
CA LYS A 25 -2.72 2.18 15.21
C LYS A 25 -3.71 1.12 14.72
N ILE A 26 -3.70 0.81 13.42
CA ILE A 26 -4.57 -0.21 12.82
C ILE A 26 -4.28 -1.61 13.40
N LEU A 27 -3.00 -1.97 13.60
CA LEU A 27 -2.64 -3.25 14.20
C LEU A 27 -3.09 -3.38 15.65
N HIS A 28 -3.00 -2.31 16.45
CA HIS A 28 -3.54 -2.31 17.80
C HIS A 28 -5.07 -2.48 17.83
N GLN A 29 -5.78 -1.86 16.87
CA GLN A 29 -7.23 -2.05 16.72
C GLN A 29 -7.55 -3.50 16.36
N LEU A 30 -6.82 -4.08 15.40
CA LEU A 30 -7.00 -5.48 15.02
C LEU A 30 -6.82 -6.43 16.21
N GLN A 31 -5.78 -6.23 17.04
CA GLN A 31 -5.53 -7.05 18.23
C GLN A 31 -6.69 -7.01 19.23
N ALA A 32 -7.41 -5.89 19.30
CA ALA A 32 -8.57 -5.75 20.17
C ALA A 32 -9.88 -6.35 19.57
N GLU A 33 -9.95 -6.45 18.24
CA GLU A 33 -11.14 -6.92 17.52
C GLU A 33 -11.20 -8.42 17.32
N VAL A 34 -10.04 -9.07 17.07
CA VAL A 34 -10.01 -10.48 16.68
C VAL A 34 -9.84 -11.41 17.88
N ALA A 35 -10.54 -12.55 17.85
CA ALA A 35 -10.47 -13.55 18.93
C ALA A 35 -9.14 -14.35 18.94
N VAL A 36 -8.44 -14.39 17.81
CA VAL A 36 -7.15 -15.07 17.68
C VAL A 36 -6.03 -14.15 18.19
N PRO A 37 -5.08 -14.61 19.01
CA PRO A 37 -3.93 -13.83 19.39
C PRO A 37 -3.13 -13.40 18.15
N VAL A 38 -2.90 -12.09 18.00
CA VAL A 38 -2.10 -11.51 16.92
C VAL A 38 -0.91 -10.79 17.53
N THR A 39 0.29 -11.07 17.04
CA THR A 39 1.52 -10.37 17.38
C THR A 39 2.12 -9.72 16.14
N TYR A 40 2.91 -8.68 16.31
CA TYR A 40 3.64 -8.09 15.19
C TYR A 40 5.05 -7.70 15.60
N ASP A 41 5.96 -7.72 14.63
CA ASP A 41 7.31 -7.21 14.73
C ASP A 41 7.57 -6.21 13.60
N VAL A 42 8.36 -5.17 13.87
CA VAL A 42 8.73 -4.13 12.90
C VAL A 42 10.19 -4.35 12.48
N PHE A 43 10.41 -4.38 11.17
CA PHE A 43 11.71 -4.57 10.55
C PHE A 43 12.12 -3.30 9.82
N ASN A 44 13.19 -2.65 10.24
CA ASN A 44 13.76 -1.49 9.55
C ASN A 44 14.57 -1.95 8.33
N VAL A 45 13.87 -2.10 7.20
CA VAL A 45 14.43 -2.71 5.99
C VAL A 45 15.59 -1.91 5.42
N ARG A 46 15.41 -0.59 5.32
CA ARG A 46 16.36 0.25 4.58
C ARG A 46 17.54 0.72 5.44
N ALA A 47 17.30 1.12 6.67
CA ALA A 47 18.36 1.64 7.54
C ALA A 47 19.21 0.54 8.19
N GLU A 48 18.60 -0.65 8.45
CA GLU A 48 19.27 -1.73 9.19
C GLU A 48 19.44 -3.00 8.37
N VAL A 49 18.91 -3.05 7.14
CA VAL A 49 18.84 -4.26 6.30
C VAL A 49 18.15 -5.42 7.07
N ALA A 50 17.21 -5.06 7.96
CA ALA A 50 16.48 -6.02 8.75
C ALA A 50 15.27 -6.54 7.95
N LEU A 51 15.19 -7.86 7.77
CA LEU A 51 14.11 -8.53 7.04
C LEU A 51 13.63 -9.75 7.81
N PRO A 52 12.30 -10.03 7.82
CA PRO A 52 11.76 -11.25 8.41
C PRO A 52 12.10 -12.48 7.57
N GLY A 53 12.02 -13.63 8.20
CA GLY A 53 11.91 -14.92 7.49
C GLY A 53 10.46 -15.21 7.07
N LEU A 54 10.20 -16.47 6.69
CA LEU A 54 8.88 -16.98 6.31
C LEU A 54 8.04 -17.51 7.49
N ASP A 55 8.40 -17.15 8.71
CA ASP A 55 7.68 -17.56 9.94
C ASP A 55 6.53 -16.61 10.32
N TYR A 56 6.30 -15.56 9.55
CA TYR A 56 5.16 -14.65 9.66
C TYR A 56 4.03 -15.10 8.74
N ASP A 57 2.81 -14.74 9.09
CA ASP A 57 1.59 -15.10 8.35
C ASP A 57 1.13 -13.96 7.43
N ILE A 58 1.34 -12.70 7.86
CA ILE A 58 0.96 -11.47 7.14
C ILE A 58 2.16 -10.53 7.07
N TYR A 59 2.35 -9.88 5.94
CA TYR A 59 3.43 -8.92 5.69
C TYR A 59 2.83 -7.59 5.24
N LEU A 60 3.12 -6.52 5.98
CA LEU A 60 2.76 -5.14 5.62
C LEU A 60 4.04 -4.39 5.24
N SER A 61 4.22 -4.08 3.97
CA SER A 61 5.37 -3.29 3.52
C SER A 61 4.94 -1.85 3.29
N SER A 62 5.50 -0.95 4.08
CA SER A 62 5.09 0.45 4.15
C SER A 62 5.50 1.26 2.92
N GLY A 63 4.97 2.48 2.81
CA GLY A 63 5.55 3.52 1.98
C GLY A 63 6.96 3.93 2.44
N GLY A 64 7.59 4.81 1.70
CA GLY A 64 8.92 5.32 2.05
C GLY A 64 9.38 6.42 1.12
N PRO A 65 10.31 7.27 1.55
CA PRO A 65 10.89 8.31 0.71
C PRO A 65 11.93 7.76 -0.26
N GLY A 66 12.26 8.55 -1.27
CA GLY A 66 13.35 8.27 -2.19
C GLY A 66 12.93 7.62 -3.50
N SER A 67 13.92 7.25 -4.29
CA SER A 67 13.73 6.69 -5.62
C SER A 67 13.49 5.19 -5.57
N PRO A 68 12.45 4.67 -6.26
CA PRO A 68 12.25 3.25 -6.46
C PRO A 68 13.00 2.70 -7.71
N LEU A 69 13.77 3.53 -8.40
CA LEU A 69 14.60 3.09 -9.51
C LEU A 69 15.74 2.17 -9.03
N PRO A 70 16.33 1.34 -9.91
CA PRO A 70 17.41 0.45 -9.53
C PRO A 70 18.53 1.17 -8.79
N SER A 71 18.99 0.60 -7.69
CA SER A 71 20.06 1.14 -6.87
C SER A 71 21.00 0.03 -6.38
N ASP A 72 22.18 0.42 -5.89
CA ASP A 72 23.14 -0.49 -5.25
C ASP A 72 22.96 -0.54 -3.73
N GLU A 73 21.79 -0.13 -3.23
CA GLU A 73 21.49 -0.13 -1.81
C GLU A 73 21.45 -1.57 -1.24
N PRO A 74 22.11 -1.85 -0.12
CA PRO A 74 22.31 -3.22 0.37
C PRO A 74 21.02 -3.94 0.76
N TRP A 75 19.94 -3.21 1.05
CA TRP A 75 18.64 -3.78 1.42
C TRP A 75 17.81 -4.27 0.22
N GLU A 76 18.10 -3.78 -1.01
CA GLU A 76 17.22 -4.00 -2.18
C GLU A 76 17.22 -5.48 -2.61
N THR A 77 18.40 -6.09 -2.77
CA THR A 77 18.51 -7.50 -3.15
C THR A 77 17.84 -8.45 -2.15
N PRO A 78 18.08 -8.36 -0.82
CA PRO A 78 17.39 -9.23 0.13
C PRO A 78 15.88 -8.93 0.24
N TYR A 79 15.43 -7.69 0.01
CA TYR A 79 14.01 -7.37 -0.04
C TYR A 79 13.30 -8.10 -1.20
N PHE A 80 13.87 -8.06 -2.40
CA PHE A 80 13.30 -8.80 -3.54
C PHE A 80 13.38 -10.31 -3.37
N ALA A 81 14.46 -10.82 -2.76
CA ALA A 81 14.55 -12.24 -2.42
C ALA A 81 13.42 -12.67 -1.46
N LEU A 82 13.03 -11.83 -0.50
CA LEU A 82 11.88 -12.10 0.36
C LEU A 82 10.56 -12.13 -0.45
N ILE A 83 10.35 -11.18 -1.36
CA ILE A 83 9.17 -11.16 -2.24
C ILE A 83 9.08 -12.44 -3.08
N ASP A 84 10.19 -12.85 -3.69
CA ASP A 84 10.24 -14.09 -4.49
C ASP A 84 9.95 -15.34 -3.63
N GLN A 85 10.46 -15.39 -2.41
CA GLN A 85 10.19 -16.48 -1.47
C GLN A 85 8.71 -16.52 -1.06
N LEU A 86 8.06 -15.37 -0.83
CA LEU A 86 6.63 -15.29 -0.51
C LEU A 86 5.77 -15.75 -1.68
N LEU A 87 6.11 -15.33 -2.90
CA LEU A 87 5.43 -15.79 -4.12
C LEU A 87 5.61 -17.30 -4.33
N ALA A 88 6.82 -17.83 -4.14
CA ALA A 88 7.11 -19.27 -4.25
C ALA A 88 6.37 -20.07 -3.15
N TRP A 89 6.35 -19.56 -1.92
CA TRP A 89 5.60 -20.16 -0.82
C TRP A 89 4.13 -20.32 -1.17
N ASN A 90 3.51 -19.25 -1.62
CA ASN A 90 2.08 -19.22 -1.91
C ASN A 90 1.68 -20.13 -3.10
N ARG A 91 2.61 -20.44 -4.00
CA ARG A 91 2.37 -21.43 -5.07
C ARG A 91 2.35 -22.88 -4.58
N THR A 92 3.07 -23.18 -3.52
CA THR A 92 3.36 -24.58 -3.12
C THR A 92 2.72 -25.01 -1.80
N HIS A 93 2.27 -24.06 -0.96
CA HIS A 93 1.72 -24.36 0.37
C HIS A 93 0.22 -24.02 0.44
N GLU A 94 -0.53 -24.83 1.19
CA GLU A 94 -1.95 -24.54 1.49
C GLU A 94 -2.08 -23.34 2.40
N GLN A 95 -1.26 -23.28 3.46
CA GLN A 95 -1.22 -22.09 4.33
C GLN A 95 -0.50 -20.96 3.63
N LYS A 96 -1.27 -19.93 3.24
CA LYS A 96 -0.79 -18.79 2.48
C LYS A 96 -0.14 -17.72 3.35
N LYS A 97 0.65 -16.86 2.72
CA LYS A 97 1.25 -15.65 3.29
C LYS A 97 0.60 -14.44 2.62
N TYR A 98 -0.02 -13.58 3.41
CA TYR A 98 -0.74 -12.40 2.89
C TYR A 98 0.18 -11.19 2.88
N VAL A 99 0.18 -10.42 1.80
CA VAL A 99 1.10 -9.30 1.60
C VAL A 99 0.35 -8.05 1.16
N LEU A 100 0.53 -6.94 1.87
CA LEU A 100 0.09 -5.61 1.46
C LEU A 100 1.32 -4.73 1.21
N LEU A 101 1.36 -4.11 0.02
CA LEU A 101 2.44 -3.24 -0.44
C LEU A 101 1.91 -1.81 -0.59
N ILE A 102 2.54 -0.83 0.08
CA ILE A 102 2.08 0.56 0.08
C ILE A 102 3.09 1.45 -0.63
N CYS A 103 2.63 2.27 -1.56
CA CYS A 103 3.34 3.35 -2.24
C CYS A 103 4.75 2.94 -2.73
N HIS A 104 5.81 3.23 -2.00
CA HIS A 104 7.18 2.88 -2.38
C HIS A 104 7.36 1.37 -2.58
N SER A 105 6.83 0.56 -1.67
CA SER A 105 6.86 -0.91 -1.78
C SER A 105 6.08 -1.42 -3.00
N PHE A 106 4.94 -0.81 -3.30
CA PHE A 106 4.18 -1.09 -4.52
C PHE A 106 5.03 -0.83 -5.77
N GLN A 107 5.72 0.32 -5.83
CA GLN A 107 6.59 0.69 -6.96
C GLN A 107 7.76 -0.28 -7.12
N LEU A 108 8.41 -0.65 -6.01
CA LEU A 108 9.53 -1.61 -6.00
C LEU A 108 9.11 -2.97 -6.56
N VAL A 109 7.99 -3.52 -6.06
CA VAL A 109 7.50 -4.84 -6.50
C VAL A 109 6.95 -4.78 -7.92
N SER A 110 6.31 -3.67 -8.33
CA SER A 110 5.90 -3.46 -9.71
C SER A 110 7.08 -3.47 -10.68
N ARG A 111 8.20 -2.82 -10.30
CA ARG A 111 9.45 -2.86 -11.06
C ARG A 111 10.03 -4.29 -11.10
N HIS A 112 10.12 -4.95 -9.95
CA HIS A 112 10.69 -6.30 -9.84
C HIS A 112 9.95 -7.31 -10.72
N LEU A 113 8.63 -7.25 -10.74
CA LEU A 113 7.77 -8.12 -11.55
C LEU A 113 7.52 -7.58 -12.97
N GLN A 114 8.05 -6.41 -13.31
CA GLN A 114 7.94 -5.79 -14.64
C GLN A 114 6.49 -5.59 -15.10
N VAL A 115 5.59 -5.24 -14.18
CA VAL A 115 4.15 -5.11 -14.46
C VAL A 115 3.75 -3.79 -15.11
N GLY A 116 4.70 -2.92 -15.39
CA GLY A 116 4.53 -1.63 -16.04
C GLY A 116 5.83 -0.83 -16.03
N GLU A 117 5.80 0.35 -16.61
CA GLU A 117 6.95 1.26 -16.70
C GLU A 117 7.05 2.12 -15.43
N LEU A 118 8.15 1.97 -14.69
CA LEU A 118 8.46 2.84 -13.56
C LEU A 118 9.23 4.08 -14.02
N SER A 119 8.68 5.25 -13.78
CA SER A 119 9.28 6.52 -14.18
C SER A 119 9.08 7.62 -13.13
N ALA A 120 9.96 8.64 -13.16
CA ALA A 120 9.75 9.85 -12.39
C ALA A 120 8.56 10.65 -12.95
N ARG A 121 7.75 11.21 -12.07
CA ARG A 121 6.68 12.13 -12.46
C ARG A 121 7.26 13.48 -12.89
N LYS A 122 6.55 14.19 -13.75
CA LYS A 122 6.89 15.56 -14.13
C LYS A 122 6.75 16.53 -12.94
N SER A 123 5.85 16.23 -12.01
CA SER A 123 5.66 16.98 -10.77
C SER A 123 5.19 16.04 -9.68
N THR A 124 5.60 16.30 -8.43
CA THR A 124 5.15 15.57 -7.26
C THR A 124 3.62 15.52 -7.20
N SER A 125 3.05 14.32 -7.04
CA SER A 125 1.66 14.17 -6.61
C SER A 125 1.63 14.30 -5.10
N PHE A 126 0.83 15.21 -4.58
CA PHE A 126 0.66 15.36 -3.13
C PHE A 126 -0.74 15.88 -2.83
N GLY A 127 -1.51 15.11 -2.08
CA GLY A 127 -2.87 15.49 -1.66
C GLY A 127 -3.85 14.32 -1.57
N ILE A 128 -5.12 14.66 -1.59
CA ILE A 128 -6.23 13.72 -1.63
C ILE A 128 -6.80 13.73 -3.05
N PHE A 129 -6.88 12.57 -3.67
CA PHE A 129 -7.30 12.44 -5.06
C PHE A 129 -8.29 11.29 -5.25
N PRO A 130 -9.17 11.41 -6.27
CA PRO A 130 -10.03 10.31 -6.65
C PRO A 130 -9.24 9.19 -7.33
N MET A 131 -9.46 7.97 -6.87
CA MET A 131 -8.99 6.73 -7.47
C MET A 131 -10.14 6.09 -8.25
N HIS A 132 -9.90 5.70 -9.49
CA HIS A 132 -10.90 5.15 -10.38
C HIS A 132 -10.68 3.65 -10.53
N MET A 133 -11.66 2.85 -10.13
CA MET A 133 -11.56 1.40 -10.26
C MET A 133 -11.68 0.96 -11.72
N THR A 134 -11.01 -0.12 -12.04
CA THR A 134 -11.30 -0.93 -13.22
C THR A 134 -12.48 -1.87 -12.93
N GLU A 135 -12.95 -2.60 -13.93
CA GLU A 135 -13.94 -3.66 -13.72
C GLU A 135 -13.42 -4.72 -12.73
N ALA A 136 -12.14 -5.12 -12.86
CA ALA A 136 -11.49 -6.02 -11.90
C ALA A 136 -11.42 -5.43 -10.49
N GLY A 137 -11.20 -4.12 -10.36
CA GLY A 137 -11.19 -3.44 -9.07
C GLY A 137 -12.56 -3.42 -8.39
N GLN A 138 -13.64 -3.22 -9.15
CA GLN A 138 -15.01 -3.26 -8.63
C GLN A 138 -15.41 -4.67 -8.15
N GLN A 139 -14.84 -5.71 -8.76
CA GLN A 139 -15.06 -7.11 -8.39
C GLN A 139 -14.05 -7.62 -7.34
N ASP A 140 -13.01 -6.86 -7.03
CA ASP A 140 -11.98 -7.24 -6.09
C ASP A 140 -12.54 -7.31 -4.64
N PRO A 141 -12.26 -8.38 -3.87
CA PRO A 141 -12.81 -8.57 -2.53
C PRO A 141 -12.40 -7.49 -1.53
N LEU A 142 -11.38 -6.70 -1.84
CA LEU A 142 -10.89 -5.62 -0.98
C LEU A 142 -11.32 -4.24 -1.52
N LEU A 143 -10.97 -3.89 -2.76
CA LEU A 143 -11.30 -2.60 -3.34
C LEU A 143 -12.80 -2.44 -3.59
N GLY A 144 -13.51 -3.50 -3.97
CA GLY A 144 -14.96 -3.48 -4.18
C GLY A 144 -15.79 -3.14 -2.94
N LEU A 145 -15.17 -3.03 -1.77
CA LEU A 145 -15.81 -2.51 -0.54
C LEU A 145 -15.92 -0.97 -0.54
N LEU A 146 -15.23 -0.29 -1.44
CA LEU A 146 -15.23 1.17 -1.56
C LEU A 146 -16.15 1.64 -2.69
N PRO A 147 -16.63 2.89 -2.67
CA PRO A 147 -17.32 3.48 -3.83
C PRO A 147 -16.34 3.71 -5.01
N ASP A 148 -16.88 3.89 -6.20
CA ASP A 148 -16.10 4.29 -7.38
C ASP A 148 -16.60 5.63 -7.94
N PRO A 149 -15.77 6.70 -7.97
CA PRO A 149 -14.40 6.75 -7.43
C PRO A 149 -14.36 6.84 -5.89
N PHE A 150 -13.27 6.38 -5.29
CA PHE A 150 -12.97 6.61 -3.87
C PHE A 150 -11.83 7.61 -3.72
N MET A 151 -11.79 8.32 -2.59
CA MET A 151 -10.74 9.30 -2.29
C MET A 151 -9.62 8.64 -1.48
N ALA A 152 -8.35 8.96 -1.82
CA ALA A 152 -7.19 8.46 -1.07
C ALA A 152 -6.06 9.50 -1.04
N VAL A 153 -5.22 9.39 -0.01
CA VAL A 153 -3.99 10.18 0.11
C VAL A 153 -2.95 9.65 -0.87
N ASP A 154 -2.43 10.53 -1.72
CA ASP A 154 -1.35 10.24 -2.66
C ASP A 154 -0.17 11.19 -2.43
N SER A 155 1.02 10.63 -2.24
CA SER A 155 2.26 11.39 -2.02
C SER A 155 3.41 10.66 -2.71
N ARG A 156 3.78 11.11 -3.93
CA ARG A 156 4.78 10.40 -4.74
C ARG A 156 5.47 11.29 -5.78
N ASP A 157 6.74 10.98 -6.04
CA ASP A 157 7.56 11.55 -7.12
C ASP A 157 7.72 10.60 -8.31
N PHE A 158 7.32 9.34 -8.16
CA PHE A 158 7.40 8.30 -9.16
C PHE A 158 6.03 7.68 -9.45
N GLN A 159 5.93 6.97 -10.56
CA GLN A 159 4.69 6.33 -11.00
C GLN A 159 4.98 5.06 -11.78
N VAL A 160 4.02 4.15 -11.77
CA VAL A 160 3.97 2.97 -12.64
C VAL A 160 2.89 3.23 -13.69
N THR A 161 3.26 3.16 -14.97
CA THR A 161 2.37 3.41 -16.11
C THR A 161 2.47 2.27 -17.11
N ASN A 162 1.70 2.34 -18.19
CA ASN A 162 1.82 1.46 -19.36
C ASN A 162 1.88 -0.03 -19.00
N PRO A 163 0.83 -0.58 -18.37
CA PRO A 163 0.80 -2.02 -18.07
C PRO A 163 0.92 -2.83 -19.35
N ASP A 164 1.84 -3.81 -19.38
CA ASP A 164 1.89 -4.81 -20.44
C ASP A 164 0.81 -5.87 -20.17
N GLU A 165 -0.32 -5.75 -20.82
CA GLU A 165 -1.49 -6.62 -20.60
C GLU A 165 -1.18 -8.10 -20.82
N ASP A 166 -0.40 -8.45 -21.85
CA ASP A 166 0.01 -9.84 -22.11
C ASP A 166 0.90 -10.39 -20.99
N HIS A 167 1.79 -9.55 -20.46
CA HIS A 167 2.64 -9.91 -19.34
C HIS A 167 1.84 -10.05 -18.04
N LEU A 168 0.95 -9.11 -17.75
CA LEU A 168 0.04 -9.17 -16.62
C LEU A 168 -0.80 -10.44 -16.63
N GLN A 169 -1.37 -10.79 -17.79
CA GLN A 169 -2.15 -12.01 -17.96
C GLN A 169 -1.33 -13.28 -17.67
N ARG A 170 -0.09 -13.35 -18.17
CA ARG A 170 0.82 -14.48 -17.88
C ARG A 170 1.15 -14.62 -16.41
N LEU A 171 1.27 -13.51 -15.69
CA LEU A 171 1.53 -13.50 -14.24
C LEU A 171 0.26 -13.69 -13.40
N GLY A 172 -0.93 -13.52 -13.98
CA GLY A 172 -2.20 -13.49 -13.25
C GLY A 172 -2.41 -12.20 -12.45
N VAL A 173 -1.70 -11.12 -12.81
CA VAL A 173 -1.80 -9.80 -12.17
C VAL A 173 -2.99 -9.03 -12.73
N GLN A 174 -3.74 -8.36 -11.87
CA GLN A 174 -4.89 -7.54 -12.24
C GLN A 174 -4.68 -6.09 -11.86
N VAL A 175 -4.95 -5.17 -12.79
CA VAL A 175 -5.03 -3.73 -12.50
C VAL A 175 -6.37 -3.45 -11.86
N LEU A 176 -6.35 -2.95 -10.61
CA LEU A 176 -7.55 -2.70 -9.83
C LEU A 176 -8.01 -1.24 -9.88
N ALA A 177 -7.07 -0.31 -9.89
CA ALA A 177 -7.39 1.12 -9.94
C ALA A 177 -6.36 1.90 -10.76
N MET A 178 -6.83 2.97 -11.37
CA MET A 178 -6.06 3.90 -12.18
C MET A 178 -6.20 5.34 -11.68
N GLU A 179 -5.23 6.17 -11.97
CA GLU A 179 -5.31 7.63 -11.79
C GLU A 179 -6.49 8.19 -12.62
N LYS A 180 -7.03 9.34 -12.21
CA LYS A 180 -8.08 10.05 -12.96
C LYS A 180 -7.70 10.21 -14.44
N ASP A 181 -8.65 9.94 -15.32
CA ASP A 181 -8.49 10.23 -16.75
C ASP A 181 -8.41 11.73 -17.01
N ARG A 182 -7.43 12.14 -17.81
CA ARG A 182 -7.15 13.53 -18.20
C ARG A 182 -6.86 13.62 -19.71
N PRO A 183 -7.87 13.50 -20.57
CA PRO A 183 -7.68 13.36 -22.01
C PRO A 183 -6.97 14.53 -22.68
N HIS A 184 -6.88 15.71 -22.02
CA HIS A 184 -6.16 16.90 -22.54
C HIS A 184 -4.69 16.97 -22.09
N VAL A 185 -4.25 15.99 -21.28
CA VAL A 185 -2.87 15.93 -20.78
C VAL A 185 -2.17 14.78 -21.50
N PRO A 186 -1.06 15.04 -22.21
CA PRO A 186 -0.36 14.00 -22.97
C PRO A 186 0.56 13.16 -22.05
N PHE A 187 0.00 12.63 -20.97
CA PHE A 187 0.70 11.80 -20.02
C PHE A 187 -0.11 10.53 -19.74
N ASP A 188 0.60 9.43 -19.63
CA ASP A 188 0.01 8.16 -19.29
C ASP A 188 -0.59 8.17 -17.89
N ARG A 189 -1.71 7.47 -17.73
CA ARG A 189 -2.36 7.30 -16.43
C ARG A 189 -1.54 6.34 -15.57
N ALA A 190 -1.32 6.72 -14.32
CA ALA A 190 -0.65 5.84 -13.38
C ALA A 190 -1.57 4.72 -12.89
N ILE A 191 -0.99 3.54 -12.70
CA ILE A 191 -1.61 2.43 -11.99
C ILE A 191 -1.64 2.78 -10.50
N MET A 192 -2.83 2.70 -9.90
CA MET A 192 -3.03 3.08 -8.50
C MET A 192 -3.21 1.88 -7.57
N ALA A 193 -3.61 0.72 -8.08
CA ALA A 193 -3.66 -0.52 -7.32
C ALA A 193 -3.53 -1.74 -8.23
N LEU A 194 -2.85 -2.77 -7.73
CA LEU A 194 -2.66 -4.07 -8.37
C LEU A 194 -2.99 -5.21 -7.41
N ARG A 195 -3.61 -6.27 -7.93
CA ARG A 195 -3.65 -7.59 -7.33
C ARG A 195 -2.57 -8.45 -7.98
N PHE A 196 -1.44 -8.62 -7.32
CA PHE A 196 -0.31 -9.41 -7.84
C PHE A 196 -0.60 -10.91 -7.80
N THR A 197 -1.21 -11.37 -6.70
CA THR A 197 -1.75 -12.73 -6.52
C THR A 197 -3.00 -12.63 -5.65
N PRO A 198 -3.78 -13.70 -5.45
CA PRO A 198 -4.92 -13.68 -4.52
C PRO A 198 -4.53 -13.18 -3.12
N GLU A 199 -3.30 -13.44 -2.69
CA GLU A 199 -2.79 -13.11 -1.35
C GLU A 199 -1.96 -11.81 -1.32
N MET A 200 -1.55 -11.27 -2.48
CA MET A 200 -0.67 -10.10 -2.56
C MET A 200 -1.34 -8.96 -3.29
N VAL A 201 -1.56 -7.86 -2.60
CA VAL A 201 -2.13 -6.62 -3.15
C VAL A 201 -1.22 -5.44 -2.87
N GLY A 202 -1.21 -4.48 -3.77
CA GLY A 202 -0.44 -3.25 -3.61
C GLY A 202 -1.21 -2.02 -4.04
N THR A 203 -0.97 -0.91 -3.35
CA THR A 203 -1.55 0.41 -3.64
C THR A 203 -0.46 1.45 -3.83
N GLN A 204 -0.63 2.32 -4.83
CA GLN A 204 0.25 3.47 -5.04
C GLN A 204 -0.06 4.58 -4.03
N PHE A 205 -1.30 4.71 -3.63
CA PHE A 205 -1.78 5.64 -2.60
C PHE A 205 -1.55 5.05 -1.19
N HIS A 206 -1.80 5.87 -0.17
CA HIS A 206 -1.64 5.53 1.24
C HIS A 206 -2.99 5.15 1.88
N PRO A 207 -3.38 3.86 1.87
CA PRO A 207 -4.65 3.42 2.44
C PRO A 207 -4.67 3.46 3.97
N GLU A 208 -3.48 3.56 4.59
CA GLU A 208 -3.31 3.66 6.05
C GLU A 208 -3.50 5.08 6.58
N ALA A 209 -3.44 6.10 5.70
CA ALA A 209 -3.37 7.50 6.09
C ALA A 209 -4.68 7.98 6.72
N ASP A 210 -4.62 8.49 7.95
CA ASP A 210 -5.76 9.11 8.64
C ASP A 210 -5.79 10.65 8.43
N GLY A 211 -7.00 11.22 8.47
CA GLY A 211 -7.21 12.65 8.28
C GLY A 211 -6.55 13.49 9.35
N GLU A 212 -6.56 13.04 10.60
CA GLU A 212 -5.98 13.74 11.74
C GLU A 212 -4.46 13.90 11.60
N GLY A 213 -3.77 12.80 11.31
CA GLY A 213 -2.31 12.81 11.13
C GLY A 213 -1.89 13.61 9.91
N MET A 214 -2.63 13.49 8.81
CA MET A 214 -2.38 14.28 7.60
C MET A 214 -2.62 15.77 7.85
N LEU A 215 -3.69 16.14 8.54
CA LEU A 215 -3.96 17.53 8.89
C LEU A 215 -2.87 18.09 9.81
N HIS A 216 -2.50 17.35 10.86
CA HIS A 216 -1.41 17.75 11.75
C HIS A 216 -0.11 17.98 10.97
N TYR A 217 0.26 17.07 10.09
CA TYR A 217 1.46 17.17 9.25
C TYR A 217 1.40 18.39 8.30
N MET A 218 0.24 18.66 7.68
CA MET A 218 0.03 19.81 6.80
C MET A 218 0.11 21.16 7.50
N LEU A 219 -0.27 21.22 8.78
CA LEU A 219 -0.26 22.45 9.58
C LEU A 219 1.12 22.79 10.13
N THR A 220 2.13 21.92 10.02
CA THR A 220 3.50 22.29 10.38
C THR A 220 4.02 23.42 9.49
N THR A 221 4.75 24.37 10.08
CA THR A 221 5.23 25.56 9.37
C THR A 221 6.08 25.19 8.15
N GLU A 222 6.95 24.22 8.31
CA GLU A 222 7.86 23.77 7.26
C GLU A 222 7.10 23.15 6.08
N ARG A 223 6.16 22.25 6.37
CA ARG A 223 5.37 21.58 5.32
C ARG A 223 4.41 22.53 4.62
N ARG A 224 3.75 23.40 5.38
CA ARG A 224 2.91 24.46 4.84
C ARG A 224 3.67 25.27 3.80
N GLN A 225 4.86 25.77 4.17
CA GLN A 225 5.66 26.60 3.26
C GLN A 225 6.09 25.82 2.02
N GLN A 226 6.54 24.57 2.19
CA GLN A 226 6.93 23.71 1.06
C GLN A 226 5.79 23.49 0.07
N VAL A 227 4.56 23.22 0.55
CA VAL A 227 3.40 23.01 -0.31
C VAL A 227 3.00 24.30 -1.03
N ILE A 228 3.02 25.44 -0.32
CA ILE A 228 2.70 26.75 -0.92
C ILE A 228 3.72 27.10 -2.01
N ASP A 229 5.00 26.93 -1.74
CA ASP A 229 6.08 27.24 -2.69
C ASP A 229 6.02 26.35 -3.94
N THR A 230 5.62 25.09 -3.78
CA THR A 230 5.60 24.12 -4.88
C THR A 230 4.29 24.16 -5.67
N HIS A 231 3.15 24.34 -4.99
CA HIS A 231 1.82 24.14 -5.57
C HIS A 231 0.90 25.35 -5.44
N GLY A 232 1.31 26.40 -4.72
CA GLY A 232 0.55 27.63 -4.48
C GLY A 232 -0.40 27.55 -3.29
N GLN A 233 -0.78 28.73 -2.78
CA GLN A 233 -1.64 28.91 -1.61
C GLN A 233 -3.01 28.23 -1.78
N GLN A 234 -3.65 28.39 -2.95
CA GLN A 234 -4.98 27.81 -3.21
C GLN A 234 -4.97 26.28 -3.06
N LYS A 235 -3.94 25.62 -3.58
CA LYS A 235 -3.81 24.15 -3.45
C LYS A 235 -3.66 23.72 -2.00
N TYR A 236 -2.88 24.46 -1.21
CA TYR A 236 -2.73 24.23 0.21
C TYR A 236 -4.07 24.34 0.94
N ASP A 237 -4.83 25.45 0.70
CA ASP A 237 -6.11 25.70 1.34
C ASP A 237 -7.15 24.62 0.98
N ASP A 238 -7.18 24.19 -0.29
CA ASP A 238 -8.05 23.10 -0.74
C ASP A 238 -7.73 21.77 -0.06
N MET A 239 -6.45 21.45 0.11
CA MET A 239 -6.01 20.23 0.82
C MET A 239 -6.40 20.27 2.29
N VAL A 240 -6.15 21.39 2.98
CA VAL A 240 -6.54 21.54 4.40
C VAL A 240 -8.05 21.40 4.56
N ARG A 241 -8.84 21.99 3.66
CA ARG A 241 -10.30 21.88 3.68
C ARG A 241 -10.76 20.44 3.49
N LEU A 242 -10.18 19.69 2.54
CA LEU A 242 -10.49 18.27 2.32
C LEU A 242 -10.12 17.41 3.53
N LEU A 243 -9.00 17.71 4.21
CA LEU A 243 -8.58 17.00 5.41
C LEU A 243 -9.46 17.31 6.65
N GLN A 244 -10.19 18.43 6.62
CA GLN A 244 -11.17 18.78 7.64
C GLN A 244 -12.53 18.15 7.39
N ASP A 245 -12.76 17.58 6.20
CA ASP A 245 -13.95 16.81 5.87
C ASP A 245 -13.76 15.35 6.32
N PRO A 246 -14.46 14.89 7.36
CA PRO A 246 -14.27 13.53 7.89
C PRO A 246 -14.58 12.43 6.86
N GLU A 247 -15.44 12.71 5.88
CA GLU A 247 -15.85 11.72 4.88
C GLU A 247 -14.82 11.59 3.74
N ALA A 248 -13.95 12.58 3.54
CA ALA A 248 -13.09 12.66 2.35
C ALA A 248 -12.07 11.52 2.23
N ILE A 249 -11.50 11.04 3.34
CA ILE A 249 -10.52 9.92 3.34
C ILE A 249 -10.87 8.83 4.35
N GLU A 250 -11.86 9.07 5.21
CA GLU A 250 -12.22 8.18 6.31
C GLU A 250 -12.62 6.78 5.83
N LEU A 251 -13.30 6.70 4.68
CA LEU A 251 -13.68 5.41 4.09
C LEU A 251 -12.48 4.57 3.71
N THR A 252 -11.46 5.15 3.07
CA THR A 252 -10.26 4.41 2.65
C THR A 252 -9.45 3.93 3.85
N GLU A 253 -9.23 4.79 4.86
CA GLU A 253 -8.53 4.45 6.11
C GLU A 253 -9.25 3.33 6.87
N ARG A 254 -10.57 3.47 7.05
CA ARG A 254 -11.37 2.52 7.84
C ARG A 254 -11.60 1.18 7.15
N ILE A 255 -11.50 1.13 5.83
CA ILE A 255 -11.87 -0.06 5.06
C ILE A 255 -10.65 -0.83 4.61
N LEU A 256 -9.71 -0.25 3.84
CA LEU A 256 -8.76 -1.05 3.08
C LEU A 256 -7.79 -1.86 3.95
N VAL A 257 -6.98 -1.22 4.77
CA VAL A 257 -6.01 -1.97 5.59
C VAL A 257 -6.69 -2.85 6.63
N PRO A 258 -7.73 -2.36 7.36
CA PRO A 258 -8.49 -3.21 8.28
C PRO A 258 -9.19 -4.40 7.61
N ALA A 259 -9.79 -4.22 6.42
CA ALA A 259 -10.42 -5.32 5.70
C ALA A 259 -9.40 -6.33 5.20
N PHE A 260 -8.26 -5.88 4.64
CA PHE A 260 -7.16 -6.77 4.25
C PHE A 260 -6.72 -7.64 5.43
N LEU A 261 -6.49 -7.05 6.60
CA LEU A 261 -6.07 -7.77 7.79
C LEU A 261 -7.14 -8.76 8.27
N ARG A 262 -8.40 -8.34 8.36
CA ARG A 262 -9.52 -9.21 8.77
C ARG A 262 -9.72 -10.39 7.81
N GLN A 263 -9.68 -10.15 6.50
CA GLN A 263 -9.79 -11.19 5.49
C GLN A 263 -8.62 -12.19 5.60
N SER A 264 -7.40 -11.69 5.79
CA SER A 264 -6.19 -12.52 5.98
C SER A 264 -6.30 -13.40 7.24
N VAL A 265 -6.71 -12.79 8.37
CA VAL A 265 -6.94 -13.53 9.64
C VAL A 265 -8.02 -14.60 9.46
N ALA A 266 -9.13 -14.26 8.83
CA ALA A 266 -10.23 -15.21 8.60
C ALA A 266 -9.78 -16.39 7.72
N ALA A 267 -9.05 -16.12 6.64
CA ALA A 267 -8.55 -17.18 5.76
C ALA A 267 -7.53 -18.08 6.46
N LEU A 268 -6.60 -17.52 7.25
CA LEU A 268 -5.60 -18.26 8.00
C LEU A 268 -6.21 -19.14 9.11
N THR A 269 -7.31 -18.68 9.71
CA THR A 269 -7.99 -19.44 10.78
C THR A 269 -8.95 -20.50 10.23
N ALA A 270 -9.48 -20.31 9.02
CA ALA A 270 -10.34 -21.32 8.38
C ALA A 270 -9.57 -22.59 8.00
N VAL A 271 -8.29 -22.48 7.63
CA VAL A 271 -7.44 -23.64 7.29
C VAL A 271 -7.14 -24.51 8.51
N ASP A 272 -7.14 -23.94 9.72
CA ASP A 272 -6.85 -24.67 10.97
C ASP A 272 -8.08 -25.41 11.54
N GLN A 273 -9.28 -25.29 10.95
CA GLN A 273 -10.45 -26.05 11.39
C GLN A 273 -10.46 -27.44 10.76
N PRO A 274 -10.48 -28.52 11.56
CA PRO A 274 -10.61 -29.88 11.00
C PRO A 274 -11.94 -29.96 10.24
N VAL A 275 -11.90 -30.45 9.01
CA VAL A 275 -13.11 -30.81 8.26
C VAL A 275 -13.87 -31.84 9.10
N THR A 276 -14.92 -31.43 9.78
CA THR A 276 -15.86 -32.33 10.44
C THR A 276 -16.68 -32.99 9.32
N LEU A 277 -16.33 -34.24 9.00
CA LEU A 277 -17.08 -35.12 8.10
C LEU A 277 -18.39 -35.58 8.79
#